data_6291d07337cf3ae7c414a4360076ed49
#
_entry.id   6291d07337cf3ae7c414a4360076ed49
#
_cell.length_a   1.000
_cell.length_b   1.000
_cell.length_c   1.000
_cell.angle_alpha   90.00
_cell.angle_beta   90.00
_cell.angle_gamma   90.00
#
_symmetry.space_group_name_H-M   'P 1'
#
loop_
_entity.id
_entity.type
_entity.pdbx_description
1 polymer ?
#
loop_
_entity_poly.entity_id
_entity_poly.type
_entity_poly.pdbx_seq_one_letter_code
_entity_poly.pdbx_strand_id
1 'polypeptide(L)'
;MAWAGTGVLWSIGGGVASSQAFGQNAAGAKGALNFVQISDSHIGFNKPANPNVAGTLQATVDKINALETPPDFIIHTGDLTHLSKPAEYDTMDQILKRAKQKQIHYVPGEHDASADDGKQYLERYGKGTQGRGWYSFDHKGVHFVGLVNVGAQEGLGKLRADQLEWLQKDLKARTSSTPIVVFAHIPLWTVYPDWGWGTEDSEQALGYLKRFGSVTVLNGHIHQVLQKVEGNVMFHTARSTAFPQPEPGKAPAPGPMKVPAERLRSVLGITNVSYVRGNHSLAVVDSALAAPDQA
;
A
#
# COMPACT_ATOMS: atom_id res chain seq x y z
N MET A 1 -28.93 -13.67 20.84
CA MET A 1 -27.83 -12.80 20.39
C MET A 1 -27.56 -13.13 18.92
N ALA A 2 -27.98 -12.27 18.00
CA ALA A 2 -27.84 -12.49 16.57
C ALA A 2 -26.47 -11.97 16.12
N TRP A 3 -25.64 -12.83 15.58
CA TRP A 3 -24.44 -12.47 14.88
C TRP A 3 -24.85 -11.93 13.51
N ALA A 4 -24.74 -10.61 13.30
CA ALA A 4 -24.77 -10.03 11.98
C ALA A 4 -23.38 -10.21 11.34
N GLY A 5 -23.18 -11.33 10.67
CA GLY A 5 -22.00 -11.58 9.86
C GLY A 5 -22.03 -10.69 8.63
N THR A 6 -21.12 -9.71 8.54
CA THR A 6 -20.83 -9.05 7.27
C THR A 6 -20.05 -10.02 6.39
N GLY A 7 -20.77 -10.79 5.57
CA GLY A 7 -20.18 -11.67 4.58
C GLY A 7 -19.68 -10.87 3.40
N VAL A 8 -18.42 -11.01 3.04
CA VAL A 8 -17.91 -10.60 1.74
C VAL A 8 -18.34 -11.66 0.73
N LEU A 9 -19.28 -11.33 -0.16
CA LEU A 9 -19.64 -12.19 -1.28
C LEU A 9 -18.65 -11.99 -2.42
N TRP A 10 -17.90 -13.03 -2.72
CA TRP A 10 -17.06 -13.12 -3.89
C TRP A 10 -17.92 -13.56 -5.08
N SER A 11 -18.06 -12.72 -6.10
CA SER A 11 -18.58 -13.17 -7.39
C SER A 11 -17.41 -13.28 -8.37
N ILE A 12 -17.09 -14.49 -8.78
CA ILE A 12 -16.13 -14.75 -9.85
C ILE A 12 -16.91 -14.77 -11.15
N GLY A 13 -16.85 -13.68 -11.88
CA GLY A 13 -17.36 -13.58 -13.25
C GLY A 13 -16.27 -12.95 -14.11
N GLY A 14 -15.69 -13.74 -15.04
CA GLY A 14 -14.80 -13.18 -16.08
C GLY A 14 -13.46 -12.61 -15.62
N GLY A 15 -12.83 -13.15 -14.58
CA GLY A 15 -11.44 -12.83 -14.22
C GLY A 15 -11.21 -11.47 -13.51
N VAL A 16 -12.25 -10.75 -13.13
CA VAL A 16 -12.14 -9.52 -12.34
C VAL A 16 -13.08 -9.61 -11.16
N ALA A 17 -12.52 -9.71 -9.94
CA ALA A 17 -13.30 -9.61 -8.72
C ALA A 17 -13.69 -8.15 -8.49
N SER A 18 -14.96 -7.80 -8.65
CA SER A 18 -15.50 -6.52 -8.25
C SER A 18 -16.11 -6.64 -6.86
N SER A 19 -15.46 -6.08 -5.84
CA SER A 19 -16.09 -5.88 -4.54
C SER A 19 -16.95 -4.61 -4.63
N GLN A 20 -18.17 -4.74 -5.10
CA GLN A 20 -19.15 -3.68 -4.94
C GLN A 20 -19.92 -3.90 -3.65
N ALA A 21 -20.08 -2.87 -2.88
CA ALA A 21 -21.28 -2.52 -2.15
C ALA A 21 -21.20 -2.09 -0.68
N PHE A 22 -20.13 -2.27 0.08
CA PHE A 22 -20.18 -1.84 1.49
C PHE A 22 -19.34 -0.58 1.83
N GLY A 23 -18.54 -0.06 0.89
CA GLY A 23 -17.68 1.12 1.12
C GLY A 23 -18.24 2.45 0.62
N GLN A 24 -19.17 2.47 -0.34
CA GLN A 24 -19.63 3.74 -0.96
C GLN A 24 -20.38 4.66 0.00
N ASN A 25 -21.08 4.15 0.99
CA ASN A 25 -21.79 4.97 1.97
C ASN A 25 -20.91 5.49 3.12
N ALA A 26 -19.71 4.94 3.31
CA ALA A 26 -18.79 5.38 4.37
C ALA A 26 -18.02 6.65 4.00
N ALA A 27 -17.62 6.80 2.75
CA ALA A 27 -16.77 7.90 2.30
C ALA A 27 -17.43 9.29 2.40
N GLY A 28 -18.77 9.38 2.32
CA GLY A 28 -19.52 10.65 2.44
C GLY A 28 -20.01 10.96 3.85
N ALA A 29 -19.80 10.09 4.84
CA ALA A 29 -20.29 10.34 6.20
C ALA A 29 -19.50 11.46 6.88
N LYS A 30 -20.22 12.37 7.55
CA LYS A 30 -19.58 13.49 8.27
C LYS A 30 -18.59 12.97 9.32
N GLY A 31 -17.33 13.40 9.20
CA GLY A 31 -16.25 12.96 10.09
C GLY A 31 -15.63 11.59 9.73
N ALA A 32 -16.02 10.98 8.61
CA ALA A 32 -15.34 9.79 8.09
C ALA A 32 -13.87 10.09 7.78
N LEU A 33 -13.01 9.11 8.04
CA LEU A 33 -11.65 9.08 7.55
C LEU A 33 -11.69 8.54 6.11
N ASN A 34 -11.02 9.22 5.18
CA ASN A 34 -10.83 8.74 3.82
C ASN A 34 -9.38 8.97 3.41
N PHE A 35 -8.72 7.96 2.93
CA PHE A 35 -7.39 8.12 2.36
C PHE A 35 -7.19 7.21 1.15
N VAL A 36 -6.19 7.50 0.36
CA VAL A 36 -5.84 6.71 -0.83
C VAL A 36 -4.48 6.08 -0.61
N GLN A 37 -4.37 4.78 -0.89
CA GLN A 37 -3.08 4.11 -1.05
C GLN A 37 -2.73 4.05 -2.54
N ILE A 38 -1.49 4.41 -2.86
CA ILE A 38 -0.79 4.15 -4.12
C ILE A 38 0.50 3.41 -3.82
N SER A 39 1.04 2.70 -4.79
CA SER A 39 2.24 1.88 -4.59
C SER A 39 2.99 1.65 -5.89
N ASP A 40 4.28 1.34 -5.75
CA ASP A 40 5.09 0.77 -6.82
C ASP A 40 5.07 1.63 -8.10
N SER A 41 5.46 2.90 -7.96
CA SER A 41 5.47 3.87 -9.06
C SER A 41 6.67 3.70 -9.98
N HIS A 42 7.76 3.11 -9.48
CA HIS A 42 8.97 2.78 -10.23
C HIS A 42 9.40 3.85 -11.22
N ILE A 43 9.39 5.13 -10.83
CA ILE A 43 9.84 6.22 -11.69
C ILE A 43 11.29 5.94 -12.13
N GLY A 44 11.52 5.99 -13.44
CA GLY A 44 12.78 5.61 -14.08
C GLY A 44 12.70 4.28 -14.85
N PHE A 45 11.70 3.43 -14.59
CA PHE A 45 11.44 2.25 -15.40
C PHE A 45 10.94 2.65 -16.81
N ASN A 46 11.50 2.00 -17.85
CA ASN A 46 11.18 2.31 -19.25
C ASN A 46 11.19 1.09 -20.18
N LYS A 47 10.97 -0.12 -19.62
CA LYS A 47 10.99 -1.37 -20.41
C LYS A 47 9.59 -1.71 -20.96
N PRO A 48 9.45 -2.76 -21.81
CA PRO A 48 8.20 -3.07 -22.54
C PRO A 48 6.95 -3.33 -21.70
N ALA A 49 7.07 -3.61 -20.39
CA ALA A 49 5.92 -3.76 -19.52
C ALA A 49 5.16 -2.43 -19.30
N ASN A 50 5.91 -1.32 -19.22
CA ASN A 50 5.39 0.05 -19.28
C ASN A 50 6.51 1.02 -19.67
N PRO A 51 6.58 1.47 -20.90
CA PRO A 51 7.62 2.42 -21.33
C PRO A 51 7.41 3.85 -20.81
N ASN A 52 6.28 4.13 -20.14
CA ASN A 52 5.92 5.47 -19.65
C ASN A 52 5.27 5.41 -18.25
N VAL A 53 6.03 5.02 -17.23
CA VAL A 53 5.56 4.98 -15.83
C VAL A 53 5.22 6.38 -15.30
N ALA A 54 5.88 7.43 -15.77
CA ALA A 54 5.54 8.81 -15.43
C ALA A 54 4.12 9.17 -15.89
N GLY A 55 3.73 8.73 -17.09
CA GLY A 55 2.38 8.94 -17.62
C GLY A 55 1.31 8.15 -16.86
N THR A 56 1.60 6.93 -16.38
CA THR A 56 0.65 6.18 -15.57
C THR A 56 0.55 6.73 -14.15
N LEU A 57 1.64 7.21 -13.54
CA LEU A 57 1.57 7.92 -12.27
C LEU A 57 0.79 9.26 -12.40
N GLN A 58 0.97 9.99 -13.52
CA GLN A 58 0.15 11.18 -13.77
C GLN A 58 -1.34 10.83 -13.85
N ALA A 59 -1.71 9.74 -14.56
CA ALA A 59 -3.10 9.29 -14.63
C ALA A 59 -3.62 8.87 -13.23
N THR A 60 -2.76 8.32 -12.38
CA THR A 60 -3.07 8.02 -10.97
C THR A 60 -3.42 9.30 -10.20
N VAL A 61 -2.60 10.34 -10.33
CA VAL A 61 -2.86 11.64 -9.70
C VAL A 61 -4.15 12.28 -10.22
N ASP A 62 -4.40 12.21 -11.53
CA ASP A 62 -5.61 12.74 -12.14
C ASP A 62 -6.86 12.00 -11.61
N LYS A 63 -6.78 10.67 -11.46
CA LYS A 63 -7.85 9.86 -10.87
C LYS A 63 -8.11 10.23 -9.40
N ILE A 64 -7.07 10.42 -8.59
CA ILE A 64 -7.22 10.87 -7.19
C ILE A 64 -7.86 12.25 -7.14
N ASN A 65 -7.45 13.15 -8.01
CA ASN A 65 -8.00 14.51 -8.11
C ASN A 65 -9.47 14.57 -8.54
N ALA A 66 -9.95 13.52 -9.21
CA ALA A 66 -11.32 13.37 -9.69
C ALA A 66 -12.25 12.65 -8.71
N LEU A 67 -11.75 12.17 -7.57
CA LEU A 67 -12.59 11.53 -6.56
C LEU A 67 -13.65 12.52 -6.04
N GLU A 68 -14.90 12.05 -5.95
CA GLU A 68 -16.03 12.84 -5.42
C GLU A 68 -15.77 13.27 -3.96
N THR A 69 -15.22 12.37 -3.16
CA THR A 69 -14.78 12.67 -1.79
C THR A 69 -13.27 12.80 -1.79
N PRO A 70 -12.70 14.00 -1.60
CA PRO A 70 -11.26 14.20 -1.49
C PRO A 70 -10.70 13.37 -0.33
N PRO A 71 -9.54 12.70 -0.51
CA PRO A 71 -8.91 11.99 0.59
C PRO A 71 -8.31 12.97 1.62
N ASP A 72 -8.28 12.56 2.87
CA ASP A 72 -7.60 13.31 3.96
C ASP A 72 -6.08 13.36 3.74
N PHE A 73 -5.51 12.30 3.16
CA PHE A 73 -4.11 12.19 2.76
C PHE A 73 -3.93 11.02 1.76
N ILE A 74 -2.73 10.90 1.24
CA ILE A 74 -2.30 9.78 0.40
C ILE A 74 -1.22 8.98 1.17
N ILE A 75 -1.22 7.66 1.06
CA ILE A 75 -0.12 6.79 1.49
C ILE A 75 0.53 6.20 0.23
N HIS A 76 1.86 6.29 0.14
CA HIS A 76 2.64 5.59 -0.87
C HIS A 76 3.42 4.45 -0.20
N THR A 77 3.12 3.22 -0.58
CA THR A 77 3.66 2.02 0.07
C THR A 77 4.95 1.48 -0.58
N GLY A 78 5.81 2.38 -1.07
CA GLY A 78 7.18 2.05 -1.49
C GLY A 78 7.35 1.84 -2.99
N ASP A 79 8.61 1.64 -3.38
CA ASP A 79 9.07 1.61 -4.77
C ASP A 79 8.64 2.86 -5.56
N LEU A 80 8.99 4.02 -4.97
CA LEU A 80 8.76 5.32 -5.58
C LEU A 80 9.56 5.45 -6.88
N THR A 81 10.83 5.03 -6.81
CA THR A 81 11.81 5.07 -7.88
C THR A 81 12.20 3.67 -8.33
N HIS A 82 12.85 3.55 -9.47
CA HIS A 82 13.32 2.25 -9.97
C HIS A 82 14.79 1.96 -9.62
N LEU A 83 15.63 2.99 -9.53
CA LEU A 83 17.06 2.86 -9.30
C LEU A 83 17.59 3.83 -8.23
N SER A 84 16.76 4.41 -7.40
CA SER A 84 17.10 5.40 -6.34
C SER A 84 17.87 6.62 -6.88
N LYS A 85 17.72 6.99 -8.15
CA LYS A 85 18.43 8.13 -8.72
C LYS A 85 17.80 9.46 -8.32
N PRO A 86 18.56 10.53 -8.05
CA PRO A 86 18.02 11.86 -7.74
C PRO A 86 16.98 12.34 -8.75
N ALA A 87 17.25 12.19 -10.06
CA ALA A 87 16.33 12.60 -11.11
C ALA A 87 15.01 11.81 -11.14
N GLU A 88 15.01 10.56 -10.67
CA GLU A 88 13.80 9.76 -10.52
C GLU A 88 12.92 10.31 -9.39
N TYR A 89 13.52 10.62 -8.23
CA TYR A 89 12.84 11.31 -7.14
C TYR A 89 12.32 12.70 -7.54
N ASP A 90 13.11 13.49 -8.27
CA ASP A 90 12.70 14.81 -8.76
C ASP A 90 11.45 14.70 -9.66
N THR A 91 11.42 13.70 -10.54
CA THR A 91 10.28 13.41 -11.41
C THR A 91 9.06 12.98 -10.59
N MET A 92 9.26 12.09 -9.61
CA MET A 92 8.22 11.64 -8.67
C MET A 92 7.58 12.83 -7.95
N ASP A 93 8.40 13.70 -7.36
CA ASP A 93 7.95 14.89 -6.64
C ASP A 93 7.20 15.86 -7.55
N GLN A 94 7.67 16.07 -8.79
CA GLN A 94 6.99 16.95 -9.75
C GLN A 94 5.59 16.44 -10.10
N ILE A 95 5.43 15.13 -10.28
CA ILE A 95 4.13 14.54 -10.59
C ILE A 95 3.21 14.62 -9.37
N LEU A 96 3.68 14.23 -8.19
CA LEU A 96 2.86 14.22 -6.97
C LEU A 96 2.48 15.63 -6.51
N LYS A 97 3.27 16.66 -6.79
CA LYS A 97 2.90 18.06 -6.55
C LYS A 97 1.62 18.49 -7.27
N ARG A 98 1.20 17.77 -8.33
CA ARG A 98 -0.06 18.04 -9.06
C ARG A 98 -1.29 17.46 -8.35
N ALA A 99 -1.12 16.59 -7.35
CA ALA A 99 -2.22 16.14 -6.51
C ALA A 99 -2.83 17.35 -5.76
N LYS A 100 -4.16 17.40 -5.69
CA LYS A 100 -4.87 18.42 -4.87
C LYS A 100 -4.59 18.18 -3.39
N GLN A 101 -4.57 16.92 -2.96
CA GLN A 101 -4.15 16.53 -1.63
C GLN A 101 -2.62 16.61 -1.49
N LYS A 102 -2.14 17.44 -0.57
CA LYS A 102 -0.71 17.70 -0.40
C LYS A 102 -0.05 16.86 0.69
N GLN A 103 -0.85 16.29 1.59
CA GLN A 103 -0.31 15.43 2.63
C GLN A 103 -0.15 14.02 2.07
N ILE A 104 1.10 13.59 1.96
CA ILE A 104 1.46 12.25 1.49
C ILE A 104 2.38 11.62 2.51
N HIS A 105 2.05 10.42 2.94
CA HIS A 105 2.84 9.59 3.83
C HIS A 105 3.56 8.52 3.02
N TYR A 106 4.84 8.30 3.28
CA TYR A 106 5.67 7.40 2.51
C TYR A 106 6.29 6.33 3.39
N VAL A 107 6.53 5.15 2.82
CA VAL A 107 7.54 4.19 3.26
C VAL A 107 8.37 3.80 2.04
N PRO A 108 9.66 3.47 2.17
CA PRO A 108 10.49 3.06 1.03
C PRO A 108 10.16 1.63 0.61
N GLY A 109 10.39 1.33 -0.67
CA GLY A 109 10.55 -0.03 -1.17
C GLY A 109 12.01 -0.40 -1.37
N GLU A 110 12.29 -1.65 -1.78
CA GLU A 110 13.66 -2.11 -2.00
C GLU A 110 14.36 -1.36 -3.14
N HIS A 111 13.60 -0.92 -4.14
CA HIS A 111 14.13 -0.09 -5.23
C HIS A 111 14.56 1.30 -4.76
N ASP A 112 13.96 1.84 -3.69
CA ASP A 112 14.35 3.11 -3.09
C ASP A 112 15.58 2.98 -2.19
N ALA A 113 15.92 1.75 -1.77
CA ALA A 113 17.09 1.44 -0.96
C ALA A 113 18.28 0.88 -1.77
N SER A 114 18.09 0.54 -3.04
CA SER A 114 19.00 -0.29 -3.83
C SER A 114 20.38 0.34 -4.08
N ALA A 115 20.47 1.66 -4.23
CA ALA A 115 21.71 2.34 -4.59
C ALA A 115 22.56 2.76 -3.36
N ASP A 116 21.94 3.16 -2.25
CA ASP A 116 22.60 3.81 -1.13
C ASP A 116 22.01 3.49 0.24
N ASP A 117 21.35 2.33 0.33
CA ASP A 117 20.66 1.85 1.53
C ASP A 117 19.57 2.84 2.05
N GLY A 118 18.89 3.52 1.11
CA GLY A 118 17.78 4.43 1.40
C GLY A 118 18.21 5.84 1.85
N LYS A 119 19.48 6.21 1.73
CA LYS A 119 19.96 7.52 2.13
C LYS A 119 19.24 8.66 1.42
N GLN A 120 19.13 8.59 0.09
CA GLN A 120 18.43 9.61 -0.71
C GLN A 120 16.93 9.67 -0.37
N TYR A 121 16.31 8.52 -0.09
CA TYR A 121 14.94 8.48 0.38
C TYR A 121 14.80 9.24 1.72
N LEU A 122 15.67 8.95 2.70
CA LEU A 122 15.64 9.61 4.01
C LEU A 122 15.92 11.11 3.93
N GLU A 123 16.82 11.54 3.06
CA GLU A 123 17.10 12.98 2.85
C GLU A 123 15.85 13.74 2.35
N ARG A 124 14.98 13.10 1.58
CA ARG A 124 13.77 13.70 1.00
C ARG A 124 12.53 13.54 1.87
N TYR A 125 12.31 12.34 2.40
CA TYR A 125 11.06 11.96 3.07
C TYR A 125 11.25 11.56 4.53
N GLY A 126 12.48 11.49 5.04
CA GLY A 126 12.79 11.03 6.38
C GLY A 126 12.56 12.07 7.50
N LYS A 127 12.14 13.30 7.17
CA LYS A 127 11.91 14.33 8.20
C LYS A 127 10.77 13.90 9.14
N GLY A 128 11.09 13.80 10.45
CA GLY A 128 10.13 13.39 11.48
C GLY A 128 9.98 11.88 11.63
N THR A 129 10.73 11.10 10.86
CA THR A 129 10.80 9.63 11.00
C THR A 129 11.93 9.22 11.94
N GLN A 130 12.02 7.92 12.25
CA GLN A 130 13.07 7.33 13.10
C GLN A 130 13.82 6.24 12.33
N GLY A 131 15.06 5.98 12.72
CA GLY A 131 15.89 4.92 12.15
C GLY A 131 15.97 4.97 10.63
N ARG A 132 15.50 3.93 9.98
CA ARG A 132 15.47 3.79 8.51
C ARG A 132 14.23 4.43 7.84
N GLY A 133 13.45 5.21 8.61
CA GLY A 133 12.30 5.94 8.08
C GLY A 133 10.94 5.49 8.63
N TRP A 134 10.91 4.71 9.72
CA TRP A 134 9.63 4.33 10.35
C TRP A 134 9.06 5.44 11.23
N TYR A 135 7.75 5.47 11.38
CA TYR A 135 7.03 6.49 12.16
C TYR A 135 5.59 6.08 12.44
N SER A 136 4.93 6.85 13.29
CA SER A 136 3.48 6.73 13.52
C SER A 136 2.81 8.10 13.62
N PHE A 137 1.52 8.12 13.39
CA PHE A 137 0.68 9.32 13.57
C PHE A 137 -0.77 8.92 13.84
N ASP A 138 -1.53 9.85 14.40
CA ASP A 138 -2.96 9.66 14.64
C ASP A 138 -3.79 10.55 13.72
N HIS A 139 -4.83 10.01 13.13
CA HIS A 139 -5.78 10.79 12.34
C HIS A 139 -7.21 10.27 12.51
N LYS A 140 -8.14 11.17 12.86
CA LYS A 140 -9.58 10.86 13.05
C LYS A 140 -9.86 9.61 13.89
N GLY A 141 -9.06 9.39 14.95
CA GLY A 141 -9.23 8.29 15.90
C GLY A 141 -8.67 6.93 15.44
N VAL A 142 -7.94 6.90 14.36
CA VAL A 142 -7.16 5.75 13.86
C VAL A 142 -5.68 6.01 14.09
N HIS A 143 -4.95 5.02 14.54
CA HIS A 143 -3.50 5.05 14.70
C HIS A 143 -2.81 4.42 13.49
N PHE A 144 -1.95 5.19 12.84
CA PHE A 144 -1.20 4.80 11.65
C PHE A 144 0.24 4.52 11.99
N VAL A 145 0.78 3.43 11.46
CA VAL A 145 2.17 2.99 11.67
C VAL A 145 2.81 2.67 10.33
N GLY A 146 3.77 3.50 9.92
CA GLY A 146 4.62 3.26 8.75
C GLY A 146 5.86 2.48 9.16
N LEU A 147 6.02 1.27 8.65
CA LEU A 147 7.16 0.38 8.91
C LEU A 147 8.05 0.28 7.68
N VAL A 148 9.35 0.14 7.93
CA VAL A 148 10.37 -0.08 6.90
C VAL A 148 10.89 -1.51 7.02
N ASN A 149 10.60 -2.32 6.02
CA ASN A 149 11.00 -3.72 5.97
C ASN A 149 11.87 -4.06 4.76
N VAL A 150 12.52 -3.05 4.21
CA VAL A 150 13.41 -3.16 3.04
C VAL A 150 14.84 -2.78 3.41
N GLY A 151 15.81 -3.24 2.61
CA GLY A 151 17.22 -2.89 2.68
C GLY A 151 17.91 -3.17 1.35
N ALA A 152 19.17 -2.79 1.23
CA ALA A 152 19.96 -3.10 0.06
C ALA A 152 20.13 -4.62 -0.07
N GLN A 153 19.70 -5.21 -1.22
CA GLN A 153 19.93 -6.61 -1.59
C GLN A 153 19.31 -7.67 -0.64
N GLU A 154 18.21 -7.38 0.02
CA GLU A 154 17.47 -8.35 0.81
C GLU A 154 16.40 -9.05 -0.05
N GLY A 155 16.26 -10.38 0.08
CA GLY A 155 15.20 -11.14 -0.58
C GLY A 155 13.86 -10.97 0.13
N LEU A 156 13.71 -11.56 1.33
CA LEU A 156 12.55 -11.32 2.19
C LEU A 156 12.71 -9.99 2.95
N GLY A 157 11.60 -9.35 3.25
CA GLY A 157 11.58 -8.16 4.10
C GLY A 157 12.04 -8.45 5.52
N LYS A 158 12.52 -7.42 6.21
CA LYS A 158 12.99 -7.51 7.59
C LYS A 158 12.75 -6.21 8.35
N LEU A 159 12.04 -6.30 9.47
CA LEU A 159 11.74 -5.14 10.33
C LEU A 159 12.93 -4.78 11.25
N ARG A 160 13.67 -5.78 11.70
CA ARG A 160 14.82 -5.68 12.62
C ARG A 160 14.42 -5.31 14.07
N ALA A 161 15.34 -5.60 15.00
CA ALA A 161 15.08 -5.53 16.43
C ALA A 161 14.79 -4.11 16.94
N ASP A 162 15.49 -3.11 16.43
CA ASP A 162 15.34 -1.71 16.82
C ASP A 162 13.96 -1.15 16.47
N GLN A 163 13.47 -1.45 15.26
CA GLN A 163 12.12 -1.06 14.83
C GLN A 163 11.03 -1.86 15.57
N LEU A 164 11.25 -3.16 15.83
CA LEU A 164 10.33 -3.98 16.60
C LEU A 164 10.19 -3.49 18.04
N GLU A 165 11.29 -3.10 18.68
CA GLU A 165 11.28 -2.50 20.02
C GLU A 165 10.54 -1.15 20.02
N TRP A 166 10.78 -0.31 19.01
CA TRP A 166 10.06 0.94 18.85
C TRP A 166 8.55 0.69 18.65
N LEU A 167 8.17 -0.22 17.77
CA LEU A 167 6.78 -0.58 17.51
C LEU A 167 6.05 -1.04 18.78
N GLN A 168 6.71 -1.89 19.58
CA GLN A 168 6.17 -2.35 20.86
C GLN A 168 5.89 -1.18 21.81
N LYS A 169 6.83 -0.22 21.91
CA LYS A 169 6.68 0.98 22.76
C LYS A 169 5.56 1.90 22.26
N ASP A 170 5.49 2.12 20.94
CA ASP A 170 4.48 2.97 20.31
C ASP A 170 3.07 2.43 20.55
N LEU A 171 2.86 1.14 20.27
CA LEU A 171 1.58 0.49 20.46
C LEU A 171 1.16 0.41 21.95
N LYS A 172 2.10 0.30 22.89
CA LYS A 172 1.80 0.17 24.33
C LYS A 172 0.94 1.29 24.87
N ALA A 173 1.05 2.49 24.32
CA ALA A 173 0.26 3.66 24.70
C ALA A 173 -1.18 3.63 24.18
N ARG A 174 -1.56 2.66 23.35
CA ARG A 174 -2.88 2.57 22.71
C ARG A 174 -3.79 1.60 23.43
N THR A 175 -5.09 1.89 23.46
CA THR A 175 -6.08 0.96 23.97
C THR A 175 -6.39 -0.13 22.95
N SER A 176 -6.89 -1.27 23.38
CA SER A 176 -7.28 -2.38 22.49
C SER A 176 -8.42 -2.02 21.53
N SER A 177 -9.19 -0.98 21.83
CA SER A 177 -10.26 -0.46 20.97
C SER A 177 -9.78 0.54 19.93
N THR A 178 -8.49 0.95 19.95
CA THR A 178 -7.93 1.84 18.93
C THR A 178 -7.78 1.08 17.62
N PRO A 179 -8.41 1.50 16.51
CA PRO A 179 -8.15 0.91 15.20
C PRO A 179 -6.71 1.23 14.77
N ILE A 180 -6.01 0.22 14.25
CA ILE A 180 -4.61 0.34 13.82
C ILE A 180 -4.54 0.13 12.30
N VAL A 181 -3.85 1.02 11.62
CA VAL A 181 -3.43 0.84 10.22
C VAL A 181 -1.91 0.75 10.19
N VAL A 182 -1.39 -0.39 9.76
CA VAL A 182 0.04 -0.59 9.50
C VAL A 182 0.26 -0.54 8.00
N PHE A 183 1.26 0.18 7.55
CA PHE A 183 1.67 0.17 6.15
C PHE A 183 3.18 -0.04 6.03
N ALA A 184 3.56 -0.93 5.13
CA ALA A 184 4.94 -1.27 4.81
C ALA A 184 5.01 -1.71 3.34
N HIS A 185 6.19 -1.76 2.74
CA HIS A 185 6.30 -2.14 1.34
C HIS A 185 6.05 -3.63 1.14
N ILE A 186 6.92 -4.49 1.64
CA ILE A 186 6.81 -5.94 1.49
C ILE A 186 5.71 -6.49 2.41
N PRO A 187 4.89 -7.44 1.96
CA PRO A 187 3.83 -8.04 2.79
C PRO A 187 4.34 -8.53 4.16
N LEU A 188 3.59 -8.21 5.22
CA LEU A 188 3.90 -8.68 6.58
C LEU A 188 3.49 -10.14 6.81
N TRP A 189 2.95 -10.84 5.82
CA TRP A 189 2.75 -12.28 5.86
C TRP A 189 3.48 -12.95 4.70
N THR A 190 3.81 -14.21 4.85
CA THR A 190 4.47 -14.96 3.78
C THR A 190 3.48 -15.28 2.67
N VAL A 191 3.63 -14.62 1.53
CA VAL A 191 2.83 -14.87 0.31
C VAL A 191 3.52 -15.91 -0.56
N TYR A 192 4.78 -15.64 -0.94
CA TYR A 192 5.59 -16.55 -1.76
C TYR A 192 7.09 -16.29 -1.49
N PRO A 193 7.70 -17.05 -0.56
CA PRO A 193 9.07 -16.76 -0.07
C PRO A 193 10.13 -16.87 -1.15
N ASP A 194 9.95 -17.78 -2.11
CA ASP A 194 10.91 -17.99 -3.22
C ASP A 194 11.08 -16.73 -4.09
N TRP A 195 10.10 -15.82 -4.05
CA TRP A 195 10.14 -14.54 -4.76
C TRP A 195 10.39 -13.34 -3.85
N GLY A 196 10.75 -13.56 -2.59
CA GLY A 196 10.91 -12.48 -1.63
C GLY A 196 9.59 -11.86 -1.13
N TRP A 197 8.45 -12.51 -1.38
CA TRP A 197 7.13 -11.99 -1.04
C TRP A 197 6.72 -12.36 0.38
N GLY A 198 7.29 -11.69 1.33
CA GLY A 198 7.03 -11.86 2.76
C GLY A 198 8.10 -11.20 3.61
N THR A 199 7.85 -11.11 4.92
CA THR A 199 8.75 -10.49 5.90
C THR A 199 9.12 -11.52 6.96
N GLU A 200 10.44 -11.77 7.14
CA GLU A 200 10.98 -12.85 7.98
C GLU A 200 10.56 -12.75 9.46
N ASP A 201 10.64 -11.55 10.03
CA ASP A 201 10.43 -11.28 11.45
C ASP A 201 9.05 -10.67 11.74
N SER A 202 8.11 -10.79 10.80
CA SER A 202 6.76 -10.24 10.91
C SER A 202 5.93 -10.83 12.05
N GLU A 203 6.16 -12.08 12.43
CA GLU A 203 5.41 -12.74 13.51
C GLU A 203 5.49 -11.97 14.84
N GLN A 204 6.64 -11.38 15.13
CA GLN A 204 6.83 -10.57 16.34
C GLN A 204 6.00 -9.29 16.27
N ALA A 205 6.02 -8.57 15.15
CA ALA A 205 5.20 -7.38 14.93
C ALA A 205 3.70 -7.69 14.99
N LEU A 206 3.28 -8.74 14.31
CA LEU A 206 1.88 -9.21 14.33
C LEU A 206 1.46 -9.65 15.73
N GLY A 207 2.37 -10.22 16.52
CA GLY A 207 2.16 -10.56 17.92
C GLY A 207 1.77 -9.34 18.77
N TYR A 208 2.39 -8.18 18.55
CA TYR A 208 2.04 -6.93 19.24
C TYR A 208 0.67 -6.39 18.82
N LEU A 209 0.22 -6.69 17.61
CA LEU A 209 -1.05 -6.24 17.04
C LEU A 209 -2.25 -7.09 17.46
N LYS A 210 -2.06 -8.33 17.92
CA LYS A 210 -3.13 -9.27 18.27
C LYS A 210 -4.13 -8.76 19.32
N ARG A 211 -3.72 -7.82 20.18
CA ARG A 211 -4.58 -7.28 21.25
C ARG A 211 -5.59 -6.23 20.78
N PHE A 212 -5.45 -5.70 19.56
CA PHE A 212 -6.33 -4.66 19.02
C PHE A 212 -7.54 -5.29 18.32
N GLY A 213 -8.72 -4.69 18.49
CA GLY A 213 -9.97 -5.21 17.91
C GLY A 213 -10.07 -5.05 16.39
N SER A 214 -9.30 -4.14 15.79
CA SER A 214 -9.27 -3.89 14.34
C SER A 214 -7.87 -3.49 13.90
N VAL A 215 -7.28 -4.28 13.03
CA VAL A 215 -5.97 -4.01 12.43
C VAL A 215 -6.07 -4.17 10.92
N THR A 216 -5.60 -3.18 10.18
CA THR A 216 -5.47 -3.24 8.72
C THR A 216 -4.01 -3.09 8.34
N VAL A 217 -3.48 -4.03 7.56
CA VAL A 217 -2.09 -4.02 7.05
C VAL A 217 -2.15 -3.79 5.55
N LEU A 218 -1.51 -2.71 5.09
CA LEU A 218 -1.45 -2.28 3.69
C LEU A 218 -0.04 -2.45 3.15
N ASN A 219 0.11 -3.14 2.03
CA ASN A 219 1.40 -3.40 1.40
C ASN A 219 1.38 -3.12 -0.11
N GLY A 220 2.56 -3.01 -0.71
CA GLY A 220 2.80 -2.99 -2.14
C GLY A 220 3.57 -4.23 -2.60
N HIS A 221 4.66 -4.02 -3.34
CA HIS A 221 5.69 -4.99 -3.73
C HIS A 221 5.26 -6.04 -4.76
N ILE A 222 4.11 -6.66 -4.59
CA ILE A 222 3.67 -7.76 -5.47
C ILE A 222 2.84 -7.31 -6.67
N HIS A 223 2.51 -6.02 -6.76
CA HIS A 223 1.76 -5.37 -7.86
C HIS A 223 0.41 -6.02 -8.17
N GLN A 224 -0.17 -6.73 -7.21
CA GLN A 224 -1.46 -7.42 -7.32
C GLN A 224 -2.29 -7.19 -6.07
N VAL A 225 -3.61 -7.28 -6.22
CA VAL A 225 -4.51 -7.27 -5.07
C VAL A 225 -4.58 -8.68 -4.50
N LEU A 226 -4.03 -8.87 -3.32
CA LEU A 226 -4.25 -10.03 -2.48
C LEU A 226 -4.84 -9.59 -1.15
N GLN A 227 -5.79 -10.35 -0.65
CA GLN A 227 -6.42 -10.09 0.64
C GLN A 227 -6.36 -11.36 1.49
N LYS A 228 -6.05 -11.17 2.77
CA LYS A 228 -6.08 -12.22 3.79
C LYS A 228 -6.69 -11.64 5.05
N VAL A 229 -7.51 -12.42 5.75
CA VAL A 229 -7.99 -12.09 7.09
C VAL A 229 -7.52 -13.19 8.03
N GLU A 230 -6.86 -12.79 9.10
CA GLU A 230 -6.39 -13.68 10.15
C GLU A 230 -6.74 -13.08 11.52
N GLY A 231 -7.75 -13.66 12.17
CA GLY A 231 -8.29 -13.13 13.42
C GLY A 231 -8.84 -11.70 13.22
N ASN A 232 -8.23 -10.75 13.91
CA ASN A 232 -8.56 -9.33 13.88
C ASN A 232 -7.71 -8.51 12.89
N VAL A 233 -6.85 -9.16 12.14
CA VAL A 233 -5.94 -8.52 11.17
C VAL A 233 -6.42 -8.79 9.76
N MET A 234 -6.66 -7.71 9.02
CA MET A 234 -6.90 -7.73 7.57
C MET A 234 -5.63 -7.28 6.86
N PHE A 235 -5.13 -8.10 5.95
CA PHE A 235 -4.01 -7.80 5.06
C PHE A 235 -4.53 -7.48 3.67
N HIS A 236 -3.95 -6.47 3.05
CA HIS A 236 -4.26 -6.06 1.69
C HIS A 236 -3.00 -5.59 0.96
N THR A 237 -2.81 -6.06 -0.26
CA THR A 237 -1.75 -5.57 -1.16
C THR A 237 -2.35 -4.74 -2.28
N ALA A 238 -1.68 -3.66 -2.65
CA ALA A 238 -2.13 -2.73 -3.68
C ALA A 238 -1.70 -3.17 -5.09
N ARG A 239 -2.45 -2.71 -6.08
CA ARG A 239 -1.96 -2.66 -7.46
C ARG A 239 -0.84 -1.64 -7.56
N SER A 240 0.13 -1.93 -8.43
CA SER A 240 1.13 -0.94 -8.85
C SER A 240 0.50 0.20 -9.66
N THR A 241 1.15 1.36 -9.66
CA THR A 241 0.87 2.43 -10.62
C THR A 241 1.75 2.35 -11.86
N ALA A 242 2.74 1.43 -11.88
CA ALA A 242 3.71 1.28 -12.98
C ALA A 242 3.41 0.09 -13.89
N PHE A 243 3.42 -1.13 -13.39
CA PHE A 243 3.24 -2.36 -14.18
C PHE A 243 2.75 -3.50 -13.28
N PRO A 244 2.05 -4.51 -13.82
CA PRO A 244 1.67 -5.72 -13.07
C PRO A 244 2.84 -6.69 -12.97
N GLN A 245 2.78 -7.62 -12.01
CA GLN A 245 3.64 -8.80 -11.90
C GLN A 245 2.83 -10.09 -12.16
N PRO A 246 3.48 -11.21 -12.50
CA PRO A 246 2.80 -12.50 -12.68
C PRO A 246 2.28 -13.04 -11.33
N GLU A 247 1.29 -13.91 -11.41
CA GLU A 247 0.83 -14.67 -10.25
C GLU A 247 1.95 -15.60 -9.74
N PRO A 248 1.99 -15.88 -8.43
CA PRO A 248 2.95 -16.81 -7.83
C PRO A 248 2.99 -18.15 -8.58
N GLY A 249 4.18 -18.58 -8.94
CA GLY A 249 4.38 -19.86 -9.63
C GLY A 249 3.96 -19.90 -11.10
N LYS A 250 3.46 -18.79 -11.69
CA LYS A 250 3.10 -18.72 -13.12
C LYS A 250 4.22 -18.21 -14.03
N ALA A 251 5.33 -17.79 -13.42
CA ALA A 251 6.55 -17.37 -14.11
C ALA A 251 7.78 -17.92 -13.34
N PRO A 252 8.96 -17.98 -13.98
CA PRO A 252 10.17 -18.46 -13.31
C PRO A 252 10.69 -17.49 -12.22
N ALA A 253 10.31 -16.22 -12.26
CA ALA A 253 10.71 -15.19 -11.30
C ALA A 253 9.67 -14.06 -11.23
N PRO A 254 9.64 -13.27 -10.14
CA PRO A 254 8.86 -12.04 -10.08
C PRO A 254 9.43 -11.02 -11.08
N GLY A 255 8.64 -10.03 -11.42
CA GLY A 255 9.10 -8.92 -12.24
C GLY A 255 8.04 -8.35 -13.17
N PRO A 256 8.44 -7.34 -13.98
CA PRO A 256 7.51 -6.61 -14.82
C PRO A 256 6.84 -7.50 -15.87
N MET A 257 5.54 -7.68 -15.78
CA MET A 257 4.76 -8.47 -16.73
C MET A 257 4.19 -7.55 -17.82
N LYS A 258 4.46 -7.91 -19.09
CA LYS A 258 3.88 -7.21 -20.24
C LYS A 258 2.44 -7.65 -20.43
N VAL A 259 1.54 -6.70 -20.53
CA VAL A 259 0.14 -6.88 -20.97
C VAL A 259 -0.10 -6.09 -22.25
N PRO A 260 -1.18 -6.36 -23.02
CA PRO A 260 -1.57 -5.50 -24.12
C PRO A 260 -1.69 -4.03 -23.66
N ALA A 261 -1.22 -3.09 -24.51
CA ALA A 261 -1.11 -1.67 -24.12
C ALA A 261 -2.46 -1.06 -23.72
N GLU A 262 -3.53 -1.45 -24.40
CA GLU A 262 -4.92 -1.04 -24.11
C GLU A 262 -5.40 -1.55 -22.73
N ARG A 263 -4.85 -2.65 -22.25
CA ARG A 263 -5.21 -3.25 -20.96
C ARG A 263 -4.35 -2.73 -19.79
N LEU A 264 -3.22 -2.06 -20.06
CA LEU A 264 -2.30 -1.68 -19.00
C LEU A 264 -2.99 -0.89 -17.89
N ARG A 265 -3.77 0.14 -18.23
CA ARG A 265 -4.46 0.97 -17.22
C ARG A 265 -5.56 0.23 -16.46
N SER A 266 -6.09 -0.87 -16.97
CA SER A 266 -7.11 -1.67 -16.28
C SER A 266 -6.52 -2.59 -15.21
N VAL A 267 -5.21 -2.88 -15.27
CA VAL A 267 -4.49 -3.67 -14.26
C VAL A 267 -3.71 -2.83 -13.25
N LEU A 268 -3.53 -1.54 -13.52
CA LEU A 268 -2.98 -0.56 -12.59
C LEU A 268 -4.11 0.09 -11.77
N GLY A 269 -3.79 0.67 -10.59
CA GLY A 269 -4.87 1.23 -9.80
C GLY A 269 -4.47 1.99 -8.55
N ILE A 270 -5.49 2.42 -7.83
CA ILE A 270 -5.43 3.01 -6.49
C ILE A 270 -6.30 2.19 -5.55
N THR A 271 -6.02 2.25 -4.27
CA THR A 271 -6.85 1.67 -3.21
C THR A 271 -7.45 2.79 -2.38
N ASN A 272 -8.79 2.87 -2.34
CA ASN A 272 -9.51 3.82 -1.50
C ASN A 272 -9.78 3.15 -0.15
N VAL A 273 -9.47 3.81 0.94
CA VAL A 273 -9.71 3.31 2.29
C VAL A 273 -10.57 4.31 3.04
N SER A 274 -11.64 3.81 3.64
CA SER A 274 -12.54 4.64 4.44
C SER A 274 -12.87 3.98 5.79
N TYR A 275 -13.07 4.82 6.80
CA TYR A 275 -13.46 4.39 8.13
C TYR A 275 -14.47 5.38 8.74
N VAL A 276 -15.52 4.84 9.32
CA VAL A 276 -16.50 5.58 10.10
C VAL A 276 -16.30 5.22 11.57
N ARG A 277 -16.11 6.23 12.40
CA ARG A 277 -15.89 6.05 13.84
C ARG A 277 -17.03 5.23 14.45
N GLY A 278 -16.67 4.21 15.21
CA GLY A 278 -17.61 3.24 15.77
C GLY A 278 -17.76 1.95 14.97
N ASN A 279 -17.28 1.90 13.72
CA ASN A 279 -17.11 0.67 12.98
C ASN A 279 -15.77 0.01 13.36
N HIS A 280 -15.74 -1.32 13.42
CA HIS A 280 -14.56 -2.06 13.88
C HIS A 280 -13.54 -2.36 12.75
N SER A 281 -13.91 -2.16 11.49
CA SER A 281 -13.04 -2.41 10.34
C SER A 281 -13.09 -1.27 9.34
N LEU A 282 -11.98 -1.09 8.61
CA LEU A 282 -11.90 -0.16 7.49
C LEU A 282 -12.47 -0.79 6.22
N ALA A 283 -13.15 -0.01 5.40
CA ALA A 283 -13.52 -0.43 4.06
C ALA A 283 -12.32 -0.15 3.12
N VAL A 284 -11.90 -1.16 2.36
CA VAL A 284 -10.78 -1.11 1.41
C VAL A 284 -11.32 -1.45 0.03
N VAL A 285 -11.21 -0.53 -0.93
CA VAL A 285 -11.81 -0.63 -2.27
C VAL A 285 -10.78 -0.30 -3.34
N ASP A 286 -10.44 -1.29 -4.16
CA ASP A 286 -9.54 -1.11 -5.30
C ASP A 286 -10.25 -0.54 -6.50
N SER A 287 -9.55 0.33 -7.23
CA SER A 287 -10.08 1.01 -8.38
C SER A 287 -9.00 1.11 -9.47
N ALA A 288 -9.25 0.47 -10.61
CA ALA A 288 -8.34 0.54 -11.76
C ALA A 288 -8.20 1.97 -12.30
N LEU A 289 -7.08 2.29 -12.97
CA LEU A 289 -6.87 3.61 -13.59
C LEU A 289 -7.84 3.85 -14.76
N ALA A 290 -8.22 2.78 -15.48
CA ALA A 290 -9.30 2.81 -16.46
C ALA A 290 -10.20 1.59 -16.26
N ALA A 291 -11.48 1.69 -16.62
CA ALA A 291 -12.33 0.51 -16.71
C ALA A 291 -11.74 -0.45 -17.77
N PRO A 292 -11.86 -1.79 -17.58
CA PRO A 292 -11.60 -2.71 -18.68
C PRO A 292 -12.55 -2.35 -19.81
N ASP A 293 -12.04 -2.29 -21.04
CA ASP A 293 -12.89 -2.14 -22.21
C ASP A 293 -13.94 -3.27 -22.14
N GLN A 294 -15.21 -2.90 -22.23
CA GLN A 294 -16.28 -3.87 -22.37
C GLN A 294 -16.10 -4.51 -23.75
N ALA A 295 -15.46 -5.70 -23.76
CA ALA A 295 -15.31 -6.52 -24.95
C ALA A 295 -16.61 -7.22 -25.29
#